data_57983d87368f14135447861d61a4866c
#
_entry.id   57983d87368f14135447861d61a4866c
#
_cell.length_a   1.000
_cell.length_b   1.000
_cell.length_c   1.000
_cell.angle_alpha   90.00
_cell.angle_beta   90.00
_cell.angle_gamma   90.00
#
_symmetry.space_group_name_H-M   'P 1'
#
loop_
_entity.id
_entity.type
_entity.pdbx_description
1 polymer ?
#
loop_
_entity_poly.entity_id
_entity_poly.type
_entity_poly.pdbx_seq_one_letter_code
_entity_poly.pdbx_strand_id
1 'polypeptide(L)'
;MSVADRPAHLTEPRWVRGILLFLALGFLALFLLVPLAAVFVEAFRKGWQLYLDAIVEPDAWSAIKLTLLVAAIALPVNLVFGVAAAWAITKFQFRGKQFLITLIDLPFSVSPVVAGLVFVLLFGTQGWFGGWLQDNDIKIVYAVPGIILATLFVTFPFVARELIPLMQAQGSEEEQAALTLGASGWQIFWRVTLPNIKWGLLYGAILCLSLIHISEPTRLLSI
;
A
#
# COMPACT_ATOMS: atom_id res chain seq x y z
N MET A 1 8.46 -32.17 -4.23
CA MET A 1 9.87 -32.66 -4.28
C MET A 1 10.52 -32.25 -2.96
N SER A 2 10.88 -33.22 -2.12
CA SER A 2 11.54 -32.95 -0.85
C SER A 2 13.00 -32.51 -1.09
N VAL A 3 13.57 -31.72 -0.19
CA VAL A 3 14.95 -31.21 -0.26
C VAL A 3 15.99 -32.37 -0.29
N ALA A 4 15.57 -33.59 0.04
CA ALA A 4 16.41 -34.79 0.09
C ALA A 4 16.69 -35.42 -1.30
N ASP A 5 15.98 -35.05 -2.36
CA ASP A 5 16.06 -35.65 -3.69
C ASP A 5 16.93 -34.87 -4.70
N ARG A 6 17.68 -33.87 -4.25
CA ARG A 6 18.58 -33.12 -5.16
C ARG A 6 19.90 -33.85 -5.34
N PRO A 7 20.34 -34.10 -6.59
CA PRO A 7 21.62 -34.73 -6.86
C PRO A 7 22.79 -33.95 -6.22
N ALA A 8 23.75 -34.65 -5.69
CA ALA A 8 24.86 -34.08 -4.88
C ALA A 8 25.67 -32.97 -5.58
N HIS A 9 25.71 -32.97 -6.91
CA HIS A 9 26.38 -31.93 -7.71
C HIS A 9 25.59 -30.61 -7.84
N LEU A 10 24.33 -30.58 -7.37
CA LEU A 10 23.47 -29.38 -7.30
C LEU A 10 23.38 -28.83 -5.87
N THR A 11 24.07 -29.44 -4.91
CA THR A 11 24.09 -28.97 -3.52
C THR A 11 25.43 -28.32 -3.22
N GLU A 12 25.40 -27.08 -2.76
CA GLU A 12 26.60 -26.37 -2.32
C GLU A 12 27.23 -27.05 -1.09
N PRO A 13 28.59 -27.03 -0.95
CA PRO A 13 29.24 -27.50 0.24
C PRO A 13 28.70 -26.83 1.50
N ARG A 14 28.55 -27.57 2.59
CA ARG A 14 27.98 -27.08 3.85
C ARG A 14 28.67 -25.82 4.39
N TRP A 15 29.98 -25.71 4.20
CA TRP A 15 30.77 -24.56 4.65
C TRP A 15 30.44 -23.29 3.82
N VAL A 16 30.27 -23.40 2.50
CA VAL A 16 29.85 -22.27 1.61
C VAL A 16 28.48 -21.78 2.02
N ARG A 17 27.52 -22.70 2.22
CA ARG A 17 26.19 -22.36 2.71
C ARG A 17 26.26 -21.66 4.09
N GLY A 18 27.13 -22.13 4.99
CA GLY A 18 27.35 -21.52 6.31
C GLY A 18 27.84 -20.08 6.19
N ILE A 19 28.84 -19.85 5.35
CA ILE A 19 29.40 -18.50 5.11
C ILE A 19 28.33 -17.58 4.48
N LEU A 20 27.63 -18.04 3.46
CA LEU A 20 26.58 -17.25 2.80
C LEU A 20 25.45 -16.89 3.77
N LEU A 21 25.00 -17.82 4.59
CA LEU A 21 24.01 -17.56 5.62
C LEU A 21 24.52 -16.58 6.68
N PHE A 22 25.75 -16.74 7.13
CA PHE A 22 26.35 -15.82 8.11
C PHE A 22 26.48 -14.40 7.55
N LEU A 23 26.93 -14.25 6.30
CA LEU A 23 27.01 -12.95 5.62
C LEU A 23 25.63 -12.33 5.44
N ALA A 24 24.64 -13.12 4.97
CA ALA A 24 23.29 -12.63 4.76
C ALA A 24 22.61 -12.20 6.07
N LEU A 25 22.70 -13.04 7.10
CA LEU A 25 22.15 -12.75 8.43
C LEU A 25 22.90 -11.61 9.12
N GLY A 26 24.22 -11.56 8.98
CA GLY A 26 25.07 -10.49 9.52
C GLY A 26 24.74 -9.14 8.87
N PHE A 27 24.58 -9.12 7.55
CA PHE A 27 24.15 -7.94 6.82
C PHE A 27 22.74 -7.49 7.26
N LEU A 28 21.79 -8.43 7.31
CA LEU A 28 20.43 -8.14 7.75
C LEU A 28 20.41 -7.60 9.19
N ALA A 29 21.15 -8.26 10.10
CA ALA A 29 21.25 -7.83 11.48
C ALA A 29 21.86 -6.43 11.59
N LEU A 30 22.93 -6.14 10.86
CA LEU A 30 23.58 -4.83 10.88
C LEU A 30 22.62 -3.73 10.38
N PHE A 31 22.01 -3.94 9.22
CA PHE A 31 21.15 -2.92 8.59
C PHE A 31 19.76 -2.79 9.22
N LEU A 32 19.27 -3.82 9.91
CA LEU A 32 17.98 -3.78 10.58
C LEU A 32 18.12 -3.44 12.08
N LEU A 33 19.00 -4.16 12.79
CA LEU A 33 19.08 -4.03 14.26
C LEU A 33 19.82 -2.78 14.71
N VAL A 34 20.85 -2.33 13.96
CA VAL A 34 21.61 -1.12 14.37
C VAL A 34 20.77 0.13 14.27
N PRO A 35 20.05 0.44 13.16
CA PRO A 35 19.15 1.58 13.11
C PRO A 35 18.00 1.47 14.13
N LEU A 36 17.44 0.27 14.30
CA LEU A 36 16.40 0.03 15.29
C LEU A 36 16.90 0.31 16.71
N ALA A 37 18.05 -0.21 17.08
CA ALA A 37 18.68 0.05 18.38
C ALA A 37 18.97 1.55 18.56
N ALA A 38 19.46 2.23 17.52
CA ALA A 38 19.74 3.66 17.56
C ALA A 38 18.46 4.48 17.84
N VAL A 39 17.34 4.11 17.23
CA VAL A 39 16.02 4.76 17.49
C VAL A 39 15.63 4.57 18.97
N PHE A 40 15.73 3.36 19.51
CA PHE A 40 15.40 3.12 20.92
C PHE A 40 16.34 3.86 21.87
N VAL A 41 17.66 3.80 21.61
CA VAL A 41 18.64 4.51 22.44
C VAL A 41 18.37 6.02 22.43
N GLU A 42 18.08 6.62 21.27
CA GLU A 42 17.80 8.05 21.19
C GLU A 42 16.45 8.41 21.82
N ALA A 43 15.42 7.58 21.65
CA ALA A 43 14.12 7.78 22.27
C ALA A 43 14.20 7.82 23.80
N PHE A 44 15.04 6.99 24.41
CA PHE A 44 15.19 6.93 25.87
C PHE A 44 16.36 7.76 26.44
N ARG A 45 17.19 8.36 25.57
CA ARG A 45 18.37 9.11 25.98
C ARG A 45 18.06 10.29 26.92
N LYS A 46 16.91 10.94 26.74
CA LYS A 46 16.47 12.07 27.56
C LYS A 46 15.61 11.66 28.75
N GLY A 47 15.47 10.35 29.02
CA GLY A 47 14.70 9.79 30.11
C GLY A 47 13.29 9.38 29.73
N TRP A 48 12.73 8.43 30.50
CA TRP A 48 11.42 7.86 30.27
C TRP A 48 10.27 8.86 30.39
N GLN A 49 10.41 9.84 31.31
CA GLN A 49 9.37 10.85 31.53
C GLN A 49 9.16 11.72 30.30
N LEU A 50 10.25 12.20 29.69
CA LEU A 50 10.17 13.04 28.49
C LEU A 50 9.57 12.28 27.30
N TYR A 51 9.81 10.98 27.21
CA TYR A 51 9.18 10.11 26.22
C TYR A 51 7.66 10.01 26.40
N LEU A 52 7.21 9.87 27.65
CA LEU A 52 5.77 9.84 27.97
C LEU A 52 5.11 11.20 27.72
N ASP A 53 5.78 12.29 28.12
CA ASP A 53 5.29 13.66 27.89
C ASP A 53 5.12 13.95 26.40
N ALA A 54 6.07 13.51 25.56
CA ALA A 54 5.99 13.65 24.11
C ALA A 54 4.82 12.87 23.49
N ILE A 55 4.42 11.72 24.05
CA ILE A 55 3.26 10.96 23.57
C ILE A 55 1.95 11.66 23.94
N VAL A 56 1.90 12.32 25.11
CA VAL A 56 0.70 13.01 25.63
C VAL A 56 0.55 14.42 25.04
N GLU A 57 1.58 14.92 24.34
CA GLU A 57 1.55 16.25 23.73
C GLU A 57 0.36 16.40 22.77
N PRO A 58 -0.36 17.54 22.82
CA PRO A 58 -1.53 17.78 21.96
C PRO A 58 -1.23 17.64 20.45
N ASP A 59 -0.02 17.99 20.02
CA ASP A 59 0.41 17.88 18.63
C ASP A 59 0.59 16.42 18.21
N ALA A 60 1.13 15.56 19.10
CA ALA A 60 1.22 14.13 18.85
C ALA A 60 -0.17 13.50 18.69
N TRP A 61 -1.14 13.87 19.53
CA TRP A 61 -2.51 13.40 19.44
C TRP A 61 -3.22 13.86 18.17
N SER A 62 -3.00 15.11 17.74
CA SER A 62 -3.56 15.61 16.49
C SER A 62 -2.98 14.88 15.27
N ALA A 63 -1.68 14.58 15.29
CA ALA A 63 -1.00 13.77 14.28
C ALA A 63 -1.56 12.34 14.20
N ILE A 64 -1.71 11.67 15.35
CA ILE A 64 -2.29 10.32 15.41
C ILE A 64 -3.73 10.31 14.86
N LYS A 65 -4.56 11.26 15.28
CA LYS A 65 -5.94 11.39 14.78
C LYS A 65 -5.98 11.60 13.27
N LEU A 66 -5.10 12.45 12.74
CA LEU A 66 -5.01 12.71 11.31
C LEU A 66 -4.62 11.45 10.54
N THR A 67 -3.58 10.75 11.00
CA THR A 67 -3.13 9.49 10.38
C THR A 67 -4.24 8.43 10.39
N LEU A 68 -4.93 8.27 11.52
CA LEU A 68 -6.05 7.34 11.62
C LEU A 68 -7.22 7.73 10.71
N LEU A 69 -7.53 9.02 10.59
CA LEU A 69 -8.57 9.51 9.70
C LEU A 69 -8.22 9.22 8.23
N VAL A 70 -6.98 9.56 7.83
CA VAL A 70 -6.49 9.29 6.47
C VAL A 70 -6.53 7.79 6.18
N ALA A 71 -6.05 6.96 7.10
CA ALA A 71 -6.08 5.50 6.95
C ALA A 71 -7.51 4.97 6.87
N ALA A 72 -8.43 5.45 7.71
CA ALA A 72 -9.82 5.03 7.72
C ALA A 72 -10.57 5.36 6.42
N ILE A 73 -10.14 6.38 5.69
CA ILE A 73 -10.73 6.75 4.40
C ILE A 73 -9.97 6.09 3.24
N ALA A 74 -8.64 6.23 3.22
CA ALA A 74 -7.82 5.77 2.10
C ALA A 74 -7.82 4.24 1.95
N LEU A 75 -7.76 3.50 3.05
CA LEU A 75 -7.70 2.04 3.00
C LEU A 75 -8.97 1.41 2.38
N PRO A 76 -10.19 1.69 2.84
CA PRO A 76 -11.41 1.14 2.23
C PRO A 76 -11.56 1.53 0.75
N VAL A 77 -11.24 2.77 0.41
CA VAL A 77 -11.30 3.26 -0.98
C VAL A 77 -10.33 2.47 -1.86
N ASN A 78 -9.08 2.31 -1.43
CA ASN A 78 -8.07 1.53 -2.16
C ASN A 78 -8.46 0.04 -2.28
N LEU A 79 -9.05 -0.55 -1.24
CA LEU A 79 -9.51 -1.93 -1.28
C LEU A 79 -10.64 -2.10 -2.32
N VAL A 80 -11.64 -1.23 -2.29
CA VAL A 80 -12.78 -1.29 -3.23
C VAL A 80 -12.30 -1.10 -4.68
N PHE A 81 -11.53 -0.04 -4.94
CA PHE A 81 -11.01 0.22 -6.29
C PHE A 81 -9.98 -0.82 -6.74
N GLY A 82 -9.09 -1.26 -5.84
CA GLY A 82 -8.09 -2.28 -6.16
C GLY A 82 -8.72 -3.62 -6.52
N VAL A 83 -9.72 -4.07 -5.75
CA VAL A 83 -10.49 -5.29 -6.07
C VAL A 83 -11.25 -5.14 -7.37
N ALA A 84 -11.95 -4.01 -7.57
CA ALA A 84 -12.69 -3.75 -8.81
C ALA A 84 -11.79 -3.74 -10.04
N ALA A 85 -10.63 -3.08 -9.94
CA ALA A 85 -9.63 -3.01 -11.02
C ALA A 85 -9.01 -4.38 -11.30
N ALA A 86 -8.59 -5.11 -10.27
CA ALA A 86 -8.02 -6.45 -10.43
C ALA A 86 -9.05 -7.41 -11.03
N TRP A 87 -10.28 -7.37 -10.58
CA TRP A 87 -11.36 -8.20 -11.11
C TRP A 87 -11.68 -7.86 -12.57
N ALA A 88 -11.79 -6.56 -12.90
CA ALA A 88 -12.00 -6.13 -14.28
C ALA A 88 -10.87 -6.59 -15.21
N ILE A 89 -9.62 -6.44 -14.78
CA ILE A 89 -8.43 -6.81 -15.58
C ILE A 89 -8.31 -8.33 -15.74
N THR A 90 -8.62 -9.11 -14.71
CA THR A 90 -8.37 -10.57 -14.75
C THR A 90 -9.51 -11.34 -15.39
N LYS A 91 -10.76 -10.93 -15.15
CA LYS A 91 -11.95 -11.71 -15.54
C LYS A 91 -12.60 -11.25 -16.83
N PHE A 92 -12.34 -9.99 -17.27
CA PHE A 92 -12.97 -9.44 -18.46
C PHE A 92 -11.96 -9.12 -19.56
N GLN A 93 -12.44 -9.25 -20.81
CA GLN A 93 -11.73 -8.78 -22.00
C GLN A 93 -12.47 -7.55 -22.52
N PHE A 94 -11.80 -6.39 -22.49
CA PHE A 94 -12.38 -5.13 -22.96
C PHE A 94 -11.33 -4.26 -23.64
N ARG A 95 -11.81 -3.39 -24.54
CA ARG A 95 -10.95 -2.38 -25.17
C ARG A 95 -10.52 -1.36 -24.09
N GLY A 96 -9.20 -1.12 -23.98
CA GLY A 96 -8.67 -0.22 -22.92
C GLY A 96 -8.11 -0.93 -21.69
N LYS A 97 -8.13 -2.27 -21.64
CA LYS A 97 -7.51 -3.03 -20.55
C LYS A 97 -6.06 -2.61 -20.30
N GLN A 98 -5.27 -2.49 -21.35
CA GLN A 98 -3.87 -2.06 -21.26
C GLN A 98 -3.74 -0.62 -20.73
N PHE A 99 -4.63 0.26 -21.14
CA PHE A 99 -4.67 1.63 -20.62
C PHE A 99 -4.97 1.66 -19.13
N LEU A 100 -5.91 0.83 -18.66
CA LEU A 100 -6.23 0.72 -17.22
C LEU A 100 -5.01 0.22 -16.41
N ILE A 101 -4.28 -0.78 -16.93
CA ILE A 101 -3.05 -1.28 -16.31
C ILE A 101 -2.02 -0.15 -16.22
N THR A 102 -1.79 0.57 -17.32
CA THR A 102 -0.85 1.70 -17.35
C THR A 102 -1.26 2.80 -16.36
N LEU A 103 -2.56 3.08 -16.25
CA LEU A 103 -3.08 4.07 -15.29
C LEU A 103 -2.84 3.65 -13.83
N ILE A 104 -3.01 2.36 -13.52
CA ILE A 104 -2.68 1.81 -12.20
C ILE A 104 -1.18 1.92 -11.91
N ASP A 105 -0.32 1.74 -12.91
CA ASP A 105 1.12 1.80 -12.75
C ASP A 105 1.70 3.22 -12.75
N LEU A 106 0.91 4.21 -13.15
CA LEU A 106 1.32 5.60 -13.26
C LEU A 106 1.91 6.18 -11.95
N PRO A 107 1.34 5.95 -10.76
CA PRO A 107 1.90 6.46 -9.51
C PRO A 107 3.31 5.95 -9.20
N PHE A 108 3.68 4.77 -9.67
CA PHE A 108 5.06 4.25 -9.51
C PHE A 108 6.06 4.93 -10.44
N SER A 109 5.58 5.43 -11.58
CA SER A 109 6.41 6.07 -12.60
C SER A 109 6.61 7.57 -12.33
N VAL A 110 5.73 8.18 -11.53
CA VAL A 110 5.75 9.61 -11.22
C VAL A 110 6.45 9.84 -9.88
N SER A 111 7.45 10.73 -9.87
CA SER A 111 8.07 11.15 -8.61
C SER A 111 7.02 11.79 -7.69
N PRO A 112 7.06 11.52 -6.36
CA PRO A 112 6.16 12.16 -5.39
C PRO A 112 6.19 13.69 -5.45
N VAL A 113 7.35 14.28 -5.76
CA VAL A 113 7.49 15.75 -5.92
C VAL A 113 6.69 16.25 -7.12
N VAL A 114 6.78 15.54 -8.26
CA VAL A 114 6.02 15.88 -9.48
C VAL A 114 4.52 15.69 -9.24
N ALA A 115 4.12 14.61 -8.56
CA ALA A 115 2.73 14.40 -8.19
C ALA A 115 2.21 15.54 -7.31
N GLY A 116 2.97 15.96 -6.29
CA GLY A 116 2.62 17.10 -5.44
C GLY A 116 2.44 18.40 -6.23
N LEU A 117 3.35 18.69 -7.18
CA LEU A 117 3.24 19.85 -8.05
C LEU A 117 1.97 19.77 -8.91
N VAL A 118 1.63 18.61 -9.48
CA VAL A 118 0.40 18.41 -10.25
C VAL A 118 -0.84 18.68 -9.39
N PHE A 119 -0.86 18.23 -8.13
CA PHE A 119 -1.96 18.54 -7.20
C PHE A 119 -2.09 20.04 -6.94
N VAL A 120 -0.97 20.78 -6.78
CA VAL A 120 -1.00 22.23 -6.62
C VAL A 120 -1.50 22.93 -7.89
N LEU A 121 -1.08 22.47 -9.08
CA LEU A 121 -1.53 23.02 -10.36
C LEU A 121 -3.01 22.73 -10.64
N LEU A 122 -3.55 21.63 -10.15
CA LEU A 122 -4.97 21.29 -10.32
C LEU A 122 -5.86 22.00 -9.29
N PHE A 123 -5.49 21.94 -8.01
CA PHE A 123 -6.34 22.28 -6.88
C PHE A 123 -5.89 23.53 -6.11
N GLY A 124 -4.76 24.13 -6.48
CA GLY A 124 -4.28 25.39 -5.90
C GLY A 124 -5.19 26.57 -6.27
N THR A 125 -5.03 27.67 -5.56
CA THR A 125 -5.87 28.89 -5.76
C THR A 125 -5.85 29.42 -7.19
N GLN A 126 -4.74 29.25 -7.90
CA GLN A 126 -4.57 29.62 -9.31
C GLN A 126 -4.65 28.42 -10.26
N GLY A 127 -5.04 27.25 -9.74
CA GLY A 127 -5.13 26.00 -10.49
C GLY A 127 -6.41 25.87 -11.31
N TRP A 128 -6.48 24.83 -12.11
CA TRP A 128 -7.61 24.59 -13.01
C TRP A 128 -8.98 24.54 -12.28
N PHE A 129 -9.02 23.97 -11.08
CA PHE A 129 -10.22 23.90 -10.24
C PHE A 129 -10.25 25.00 -9.16
N GLY A 130 -9.22 25.88 -9.12
CA GLY A 130 -9.05 26.86 -8.05
C GLY A 130 -10.23 27.81 -7.88
N GLY A 131 -10.77 28.35 -8.95
CA GLY A 131 -11.94 29.24 -8.90
C GLY A 131 -13.18 28.54 -8.32
N TRP A 132 -13.53 27.36 -8.86
CA TRP A 132 -14.66 26.59 -8.37
C TRP A 132 -14.52 26.18 -6.89
N LEU A 133 -13.30 25.82 -6.47
CA LEU A 133 -13.02 25.46 -5.08
C LEU A 133 -13.16 26.65 -4.13
N GLN A 134 -12.72 27.84 -4.57
CA GLN A 134 -12.86 29.08 -3.78
C GLN A 134 -14.35 29.49 -3.66
N ASP A 135 -15.12 29.40 -4.74
CA ASP A 135 -16.53 29.72 -4.74
C ASP A 135 -17.35 28.84 -3.79
N ASN A 136 -16.86 27.60 -3.53
CA ASN A 136 -17.50 26.65 -2.62
C ASN A 136 -16.81 26.55 -1.24
N ASP A 137 -15.83 27.43 -0.95
CA ASP A 137 -15.04 27.43 0.30
C ASP A 137 -14.37 26.08 0.63
N ILE A 138 -13.94 25.35 -0.42
CA ILE A 138 -13.28 24.03 -0.30
C ILE A 138 -11.77 24.22 -0.42
N LYS A 139 -11.04 23.90 0.65
CA LYS A 139 -9.56 23.87 0.66
C LYS A 139 -9.07 22.46 0.51
N ILE A 140 -8.29 22.18 -0.57
CA ILE A 140 -7.67 20.88 -0.83
C ILE A 140 -6.17 20.94 -0.54
N VAL A 141 -5.47 21.91 -1.13
CA VAL A 141 -4.01 22.06 -0.95
C VAL A 141 -3.72 22.56 0.48
N TYR A 142 -2.74 21.94 1.13
CA TYR A 142 -2.40 22.15 2.54
C TYR A 142 -3.56 21.88 3.52
N ALA A 143 -4.49 20.99 3.17
CA ALA A 143 -5.61 20.61 4.01
C ALA A 143 -5.79 19.08 4.01
N VAL A 144 -6.61 18.57 4.92
CA VAL A 144 -6.86 17.12 5.08
C VAL A 144 -7.29 16.43 3.77
N PRO A 145 -8.19 17.01 2.92
CA PRO A 145 -8.55 16.39 1.65
C PRO A 145 -7.36 16.19 0.70
N GLY A 146 -6.41 17.11 0.68
CA GLY A 146 -5.19 16.98 -0.13
C GLY A 146 -4.30 15.83 0.34
N ILE A 147 -4.16 15.64 1.65
CA ILE A 147 -3.42 14.50 2.22
C ILE A 147 -4.10 13.19 1.83
N ILE A 148 -5.41 13.10 1.93
CA ILE A 148 -6.18 11.91 1.54
C ILE A 148 -5.98 11.60 0.06
N LEU A 149 -6.09 12.60 -0.82
CA LEU A 149 -5.91 12.43 -2.27
C LEU A 149 -4.48 11.98 -2.62
N ALA A 150 -3.47 12.61 -2.01
CA ALA A 150 -2.08 12.23 -2.21
C ALA A 150 -1.81 10.80 -1.73
N THR A 151 -2.34 10.44 -0.56
CA THR A 151 -2.24 9.08 -0.01
C THR A 151 -2.92 8.06 -0.92
N LEU A 152 -4.15 8.34 -1.37
CA LEU A 152 -4.87 7.48 -2.32
C LEU A 152 -4.07 7.28 -3.60
N PHE A 153 -3.54 8.36 -4.17
CA PHE A 153 -2.75 8.29 -5.40
C PHE A 153 -1.53 7.38 -5.26
N VAL A 154 -0.77 7.52 -4.15
CA VAL A 154 0.44 6.72 -3.92
C VAL A 154 0.12 5.27 -3.59
N THR A 155 -0.94 5.02 -2.82
CA THR A 155 -1.25 3.67 -2.29
C THR A 155 -2.23 2.86 -3.15
N PHE A 156 -2.95 3.50 -4.08
CA PHE A 156 -3.90 2.85 -4.98
C PHE A 156 -3.33 1.64 -5.76
N PRO A 157 -2.10 1.69 -6.32
CA PRO A 157 -1.60 0.59 -7.12
C PRO A 157 -1.35 -0.70 -6.32
N PHE A 158 -1.06 -0.59 -5.02
CA PHE A 158 -0.59 -1.74 -4.24
C PHE A 158 -1.61 -2.87 -4.16
N VAL A 159 -2.87 -2.55 -3.89
CA VAL A 159 -3.94 -3.56 -3.84
C VAL A 159 -4.16 -4.22 -5.19
N ALA A 160 -4.26 -3.42 -6.25
CA ALA A 160 -4.48 -3.96 -7.59
C ALA A 160 -3.31 -4.84 -8.06
N ARG A 161 -2.07 -4.40 -7.84
CA ARG A 161 -0.86 -5.14 -8.23
C ARG A 161 -0.67 -6.44 -7.48
N GLU A 162 -1.13 -6.51 -6.24
CA GLU A 162 -1.10 -7.74 -5.45
C GLU A 162 -2.17 -8.73 -5.93
N LEU A 163 -3.37 -8.22 -6.21
CA LEU A 163 -4.50 -9.07 -6.58
C LEU A 163 -4.46 -9.57 -8.02
N ILE A 164 -3.95 -8.79 -8.98
CA ILE A 164 -3.92 -9.17 -10.40
C ILE A 164 -3.19 -10.50 -10.62
N PRO A 165 -1.91 -10.69 -10.21
CA PRO A 165 -1.21 -11.96 -10.43
C PRO A 165 -1.84 -13.10 -9.64
N LEU A 166 -2.34 -12.84 -8.42
CA LEU A 166 -3.03 -13.84 -7.62
C LEU A 166 -4.27 -14.37 -8.34
N MET A 167 -5.14 -13.49 -8.83
CA MET A 167 -6.36 -13.86 -9.55
C MET A 167 -6.06 -14.51 -10.91
N GLN A 168 -4.96 -14.12 -11.58
CA GLN A 168 -4.51 -14.77 -12.81
C GLN A 168 -4.03 -16.20 -12.55
N ALA A 169 -3.29 -16.42 -11.46
CA ALA A 169 -2.79 -17.73 -11.07
C ALA A 169 -3.92 -18.69 -10.64
N GLN A 170 -4.98 -18.17 -10.03
CA GLN A 170 -6.16 -18.97 -9.64
C GLN A 170 -7.01 -19.40 -10.85
N GLY A 171 -6.93 -18.67 -11.96
CA GLY A 171 -7.76 -18.97 -13.14
C GLY A 171 -9.24 -18.63 -12.93
N SER A 172 -10.12 -19.33 -13.67
CA SER A 172 -11.58 -19.11 -13.63
C SER A 172 -12.39 -20.41 -13.47
N GLU A 173 -11.74 -21.51 -13.17
CA GLU A 173 -12.39 -22.83 -13.14
C GLU A 173 -13.46 -22.93 -12.05
N GLU A 174 -13.18 -22.44 -10.85
CA GLU A 174 -14.13 -22.46 -9.73
C GLU A 174 -15.35 -21.55 -9.98
N GLU A 175 -15.14 -20.39 -10.62
CA GLU A 175 -16.21 -19.46 -10.98
C GLU A 175 -17.09 -20.04 -12.09
N GLN A 176 -16.49 -20.74 -13.07
CA GLN A 176 -17.23 -21.45 -14.12
C GLN A 176 -18.04 -22.60 -13.55
N ALA A 177 -17.46 -23.37 -12.61
CA ALA A 177 -18.20 -24.43 -11.91
C ALA A 177 -19.40 -23.87 -11.14
N ALA A 178 -19.23 -22.73 -10.46
CA ALA A 178 -20.33 -22.07 -9.76
C ALA A 178 -21.42 -21.58 -10.74
N LEU A 179 -21.04 -21.06 -11.92
CA LEU A 179 -21.99 -20.71 -12.98
C LEU A 179 -22.79 -21.90 -13.46
N THR A 180 -22.17 -23.06 -13.67
CA THR A 180 -22.89 -24.27 -14.10
C THR A 180 -23.87 -24.78 -13.05
N LEU A 181 -23.63 -24.48 -11.77
CA LEU A 181 -24.54 -24.75 -10.65
C LEU A 181 -25.65 -23.68 -10.50
N GLY A 182 -25.73 -22.69 -11.41
CA GLY A 182 -26.77 -21.68 -11.42
C GLY A 182 -26.52 -20.48 -10.49
N ALA A 183 -25.27 -20.29 -10.01
CA ALA A 183 -24.95 -19.13 -9.20
C ALA A 183 -24.94 -17.84 -10.02
N SER A 184 -25.53 -16.75 -9.49
CA SER A 184 -25.45 -15.43 -10.09
C SER A 184 -24.05 -14.81 -9.95
N GLY A 185 -23.68 -13.87 -10.81
CA GLY A 185 -22.37 -13.20 -10.76
C GLY A 185 -22.04 -12.58 -9.38
N TRP A 186 -23.04 -12.03 -8.70
CA TRP A 186 -22.91 -11.48 -7.34
C TRP A 186 -22.63 -12.57 -6.29
N GLN A 187 -23.29 -13.73 -6.42
CA GLN A 187 -23.03 -14.89 -5.55
C GLN A 187 -21.64 -15.46 -5.78
N ILE A 188 -21.19 -15.52 -7.04
CA ILE A 188 -19.84 -15.96 -7.39
C ILE A 188 -18.80 -15.02 -6.76
N PHE A 189 -18.98 -13.71 -6.92
CA PHE A 189 -18.06 -12.76 -6.34
C PHE A 189 -17.91 -12.93 -4.81
N TRP A 190 -19.01 -12.98 -4.07
CA TRP A 190 -18.97 -13.06 -2.61
C TRP A 190 -18.59 -14.43 -2.05
N ARG A 191 -18.97 -15.52 -2.72
CA ARG A 191 -18.80 -16.89 -2.21
C ARG A 191 -17.59 -17.62 -2.79
N VAL A 192 -17.08 -17.19 -3.94
CA VAL A 192 -15.95 -17.84 -4.62
C VAL A 192 -14.77 -16.84 -4.73
N THR A 193 -14.96 -15.75 -5.49
CA THR A 193 -13.85 -14.84 -5.80
C THR A 193 -13.26 -14.18 -4.55
N LEU A 194 -14.09 -13.56 -3.72
CA LEU A 194 -13.62 -12.82 -2.54
C LEU A 194 -12.95 -13.73 -1.48
N PRO A 195 -13.48 -14.91 -1.13
CA PRO A 195 -12.78 -15.83 -0.24
C PRO A 195 -11.44 -16.31 -0.77
N ASN A 196 -11.32 -16.52 -2.07
CA ASN A 196 -10.08 -16.98 -2.69
C ASN A 196 -8.97 -15.93 -2.68
N ILE A 197 -9.33 -14.65 -2.82
CA ILE A 197 -8.35 -13.55 -2.81
C ILE A 197 -8.11 -12.95 -1.42
N LYS A 198 -8.77 -13.42 -0.38
CA LYS A 198 -8.74 -12.80 0.97
C LYS A 198 -7.34 -12.56 1.52
N TRP A 199 -6.41 -13.50 1.30
CA TRP A 199 -5.04 -13.36 1.78
C TRP A 199 -4.24 -12.31 1.01
N GLY A 200 -4.41 -12.24 -0.31
CA GLY A 200 -3.84 -11.16 -1.13
C GLY A 200 -4.44 -9.81 -0.78
N LEU A 201 -5.76 -9.78 -0.51
CA LEU A 201 -6.44 -8.57 -0.07
C LEU A 201 -5.91 -8.09 1.29
N LEU A 202 -5.73 -9.00 2.25
CA LEU A 202 -5.13 -8.69 3.55
C LEU A 202 -3.70 -8.17 3.39
N TYR A 203 -2.90 -8.80 2.54
CA TYR A 203 -1.52 -8.37 2.28
C TYR A 203 -1.48 -6.98 1.62
N GLY A 204 -2.30 -6.73 0.61
CA GLY A 204 -2.45 -5.41 -0.01
C GLY A 204 -2.90 -4.33 0.98
N ALA A 205 -3.82 -4.68 1.90
CA ALA A 205 -4.25 -3.79 2.99
C ALA A 205 -3.10 -3.45 3.95
N ILE A 206 -2.29 -4.43 4.34
CA ILE A 206 -1.13 -4.22 5.22
C ILE A 206 -0.08 -3.34 4.53
N LEU A 207 0.17 -3.55 3.24
CA LEU A 207 1.08 -2.68 2.46
C LEU A 207 0.59 -1.24 2.41
N CYS A 208 -0.70 -1.02 2.15
CA CYS A 208 -1.29 0.33 2.18
C CYS A 208 -1.16 0.98 3.56
N LEU A 209 -1.48 0.26 4.63
CA LEU A 209 -1.35 0.78 6.00
C LEU A 209 0.11 1.09 6.35
N SER A 210 1.04 0.22 6.00
CA SER A 210 2.48 0.43 6.22
C SER A 210 2.96 1.72 5.55
N LEU A 211 2.56 1.94 4.29
CA LEU A 211 2.92 3.15 3.54
C LEU A 211 2.31 4.43 4.14
N ILE A 212 1.05 4.38 4.59
CA ILE A 212 0.39 5.51 5.24
C ILE A 212 1.16 5.92 6.50
N HIS A 213 1.65 4.96 7.30
CA HIS A 213 2.42 5.25 8.50
C HIS A 213 3.85 5.77 8.20
N ILE A 214 4.47 5.31 7.11
CA ILE A 214 5.83 5.71 6.73
C ILE A 214 5.84 7.12 6.08
N SER A 215 4.79 7.50 5.36
CA SER A 215 4.74 8.75 4.59
C SER A 215 4.62 10.03 5.44
N GLU A 216 4.55 9.93 6.76
CA GLU A 216 4.49 11.06 7.72
C GLU A 216 3.68 12.28 7.22
N PRO A 217 2.34 12.20 7.21
CA PRO A 217 1.52 13.35 6.80
C PRO A 217 1.71 14.58 7.72
N THR A 218 2.32 14.40 8.89
CA THR A 218 2.55 15.43 9.89
C THR A 218 3.58 16.48 9.50
N ARG A 219 4.58 16.15 8.67
CA ARG A 219 5.58 17.13 8.20
C ARG A 219 5.00 18.17 7.24
N LEU A 220 3.88 17.85 6.57
CA LEU A 220 3.25 18.78 5.62
C LEU A 220 2.42 19.89 6.31
N LEU A 221 2.12 19.75 7.60
CA LEU A 221 1.36 20.73 8.38
C LEU A 221 2.23 21.64 9.26
N SER A 222 3.54 21.39 9.32
CA SER A 222 4.49 22.14 10.15
C SER A 222 5.24 23.26 9.40
N ILE A 223 4.78 23.65 8.19
CA ILE A 223 5.33 24.76 7.41
C ILE A 223 4.33 25.93 7.38
#